data_2b1cf2c010993c98f0bcf1686618a27d
#
_entry.id   2b1cf2c010993c98f0bcf1686618a27d
#
_cell.length_a   1.000
_cell.length_b   1.000
_cell.length_c   1.000
_cell.angle_alpha   90.00
_cell.angle_beta   90.00
_cell.angle_gamma   90.00
#
_symmetry.space_group_name_H-M   'P 1'
#
loop_
_entity.id
_entity.type
_entity.pdbx_description
1 polymer ?
#
loop_
_entity_poly.entity_id
_entity_poly.type
_entity_poly.pdbx_seq_one_letter_code
_entity_poly.pdbx_strand_id
1 'polypeptide(L)'
;MAQLWGGRFTKETDKLVYNFNASISFDQKFYEQDIRGSKAHVAMLARQGILTAEEKDQIEAGLDGILADVRSGKLEITSEYEDIHSFVEANLIDRIGDAGKKLHTGRSRNDQVALDMKLYVRDEIDETDELVKKLLEALQKIMEENVHTYMPGFTHLQKAQPVTLAHHVGAYFEMFVRDRSRLADIRKRMNTCPLGAGALAGTTYPLDREYTAQLLGFDGPTRNSMDSVSDRD
;
A
#
# COMPACT_ATOMS: atom_id res chain seq x y z
N MET A 1 -7.13 -24.70 -8.44
CA MET A 1 -7.31 -23.26 -8.20
C MET A 1 -8.25 -23.10 -7.02
N ALA A 2 -7.78 -22.53 -5.91
CA ALA A 2 -8.62 -22.27 -4.76
C ALA A 2 -9.52 -21.06 -5.07
N GLN A 3 -10.76 -21.31 -5.49
CA GLN A 3 -11.77 -20.26 -5.59
C GLN A 3 -12.43 -20.09 -4.21
N LEU A 4 -12.23 -18.95 -3.58
CA LEU A 4 -12.92 -18.58 -2.33
C LEU A 4 -14.39 -18.17 -2.57
N TRP A 5 -14.78 -18.02 -3.84
CA TRP A 5 -16.15 -17.69 -4.30
C TRP A 5 -16.53 -18.55 -5.50
N GLY A 6 -17.74 -19.04 -5.53
CA GLY A 6 -18.24 -19.89 -6.62
C GLY A 6 -19.76 -19.73 -6.81
N GLY A 7 -20.49 -19.46 -5.75
CA GLY A 7 -21.91 -19.24 -5.78
C GLY A 7 -22.67 -20.33 -6.54
N ARG A 8 -23.38 -19.95 -7.60
CA ARG A 8 -24.20 -20.85 -8.44
C ARG A 8 -23.44 -21.46 -9.61
N PHE A 9 -22.18 -21.11 -9.81
CA PHE A 9 -21.37 -21.62 -10.93
C PHE A 9 -20.82 -22.99 -10.61
N THR A 10 -21.07 -23.95 -11.49
CA THR A 10 -20.61 -25.34 -11.38
C THR A 10 -19.51 -25.70 -12.38
N LYS A 11 -19.23 -24.80 -13.35
CA LYS A 11 -18.16 -24.97 -14.31
C LYS A 11 -16.91 -24.24 -13.85
N GLU A 12 -15.75 -24.82 -14.12
CA GLU A 12 -14.47 -24.13 -13.95
C GLU A 12 -14.42 -22.90 -14.85
N THR A 13 -13.81 -21.82 -14.33
CA THR A 13 -13.59 -20.61 -15.11
C THR A 13 -12.58 -20.90 -16.23
N ASP A 14 -12.87 -20.42 -17.44
CA ASP A 14 -11.95 -20.52 -18.57
C ASP A 14 -10.60 -19.87 -18.19
N LYS A 15 -9.51 -20.55 -18.55
CA LYS A 15 -8.15 -20.12 -18.17
C LYS A 15 -7.79 -18.72 -18.70
N LEU A 16 -8.29 -18.35 -19.89
CA LEU A 16 -8.09 -17.03 -20.47
C LEU A 16 -8.78 -15.95 -19.63
N VAL A 17 -10.03 -16.22 -19.21
CA VAL A 17 -10.82 -15.32 -18.37
C VAL A 17 -10.18 -15.17 -16.99
N TYR A 18 -9.74 -16.28 -16.40
CA TYR A 18 -9.02 -16.26 -15.13
C TYR A 18 -7.76 -15.38 -15.21
N ASN A 19 -6.91 -15.62 -16.19
CA ASN A 19 -5.67 -14.86 -16.37
C ASN A 19 -5.92 -13.38 -16.68
N PHE A 20 -7.01 -13.06 -17.38
CA PHE A 20 -7.38 -11.69 -17.69
C PHE A 20 -7.81 -10.91 -16.44
N ASN A 21 -8.51 -11.58 -15.52
CA ASN A 21 -8.99 -10.96 -14.28
C ASN A 21 -7.95 -10.97 -13.15
N ALA A 22 -6.98 -11.87 -13.19
CA ALA A 22 -5.99 -12.01 -12.12
C ALA A 22 -5.08 -10.79 -12.01
N SER A 23 -4.92 -10.28 -10.79
CA SER A 23 -4.08 -9.13 -10.44
C SER A 23 -2.78 -9.51 -9.73
N ILE A 24 -2.61 -10.78 -9.34
CA ILE A 24 -1.48 -11.27 -8.55
C ILE A 24 -0.11 -10.86 -9.12
N SER A 25 0.02 -10.74 -10.45
CA SER A 25 1.27 -10.36 -11.11
C SER A 25 1.80 -8.98 -10.73
N PHE A 26 0.92 -8.07 -10.31
CA PHE A 26 1.27 -6.72 -9.90
C PHE A 26 0.90 -6.39 -8.45
N ASP A 27 -0.17 -6.95 -7.90
CA ASP A 27 -0.60 -6.67 -6.53
C ASP A 27 0.20 -7.45 -5.46
N GLN A 28 0.95 -8.48 -5.84
CA GLN A 28 1.89 -9.16 -4.94
C GLN A 28 2.88 -8.20 -4.26
N LYS A 29 3.12 -7.00 -4.80
CA LYS A 29 4.04 -6.00 -4.25
C LYS A 29 3.62 -5.50 -2.89
N PHE A 30 2.32 -5.50 -2.57
CA PHE A 30 1.81 -5.00 -1.30
C PHE A 30 1.29 -6.10 -0.36
N TYR A 31 1.88 -7.30 -0.43
CA TYR A 31 1.57 -8.39 0.51
C TYR A 31 1.78 -7.99 1.98
N GLU A 32 2.78 -7.15 2.26
CA GLU A 32 3.04 -6.64 3.61
C GLU A 32 1.94 -5.70 4.09
N GLN A 33 1.42 -4.86 3.19
CA GLN A 33 0.36 -3.93 3.48
C GLN A 33 -0.96 -4.66 3.72
N ASP A 34 -1.28 -5.68 2.93
CA ASP A 34 -2.44 -6.53 3.16
C ASP A 34 -2.40 -7.21 4.53
N ILE A 35 -1.25 -7.79 4.90
CA ILE A 35 -1.06 -8.40 6.21
C ILE A 35 -1.19 -7.37 7.33
N ARG A 36 -0.59 -6.18 7.19
CA ARG A 36 -0.68 -5.09 8.16
C ARG A 36 -2.12 -4.58 8.32
N GLY A 37 -2.83 -4.39 7.22
CA GLY A 37 -4.25 -4.04 7.20
C GLY A 37 -5.13 -5.08 7.85
N SER A 38 -4.87 -6.36 7.55
CA SER A 38 -5.58 -7.50 8.12
C SER A 38 -5.38 -7.63 9.63
N LYS A 39 -4.18 -7.40 10.15
CA LYS A 39 -3.91 -7.38 11.60
C LYS A 39 -4.67 -6.27 12.30
N ALA A 40 -4.68 -5.06 11.75
CA ALA A 40 -5.45 -3.96 12.31
C ALA A 40 -6.96 -4.24 12.31
N HIS A 41 -7.47 -4.87 11.25
CA HIS A 41 -8.86 -5.29 11.16
C HIS A 41 -9.23 -6.31 12.24
N VAL A 42 -8.42 -7.35 12.41
CA VAL A 42 -8.63 -8.39 13.44
C VAL A 42 -8.58 -7.81 14.86
N ALA A 43 -7.63 -6.92 15.13
CA ALA A 43 -7.56 -6.23 16.42
C ALA A 43 -8.84 -5.42 16.70
N MET A 44 -9.38 -4.76 15.69
CA MET A 44 -10.65 -4.03 15.79
C MET A 44 -11.83 -4.98 16.00
N LEU A 45 -11.92 -6.10 15.27
CA LEU A 45 -12.98 -7.08 15.43
C LEU A 45 -13.01 -7.67 16.86
N ALA A 46 -11.84 -7.96 17.42
CA ALA A 46 -11.72 -8.45 18.79
C ALA A 46 -12.14 -7.36 19.81
N ARG A 47 -11.73 -6.11 19.62
CA ARG A 47 -12.14 -4.99 20.47
C ARG A 47 -13.66 -4.80 20.48
N GLN A 48 -14.32 -5.06 19.37
CA GLN A 48 -15.77 -4.95 19.23
C GLN A 48 -16.50 -6.24 19.68
N GLY A 49 -15.80 -7.25 20.19
CA GLY A 49 -16.37 -8.49 20.68
C GLY A 49 -16.92 -9.40 19.55
N ILE A 50 -16.52 -9.15 18.30
CA ILE A 50 -16.89 -9.99 17.15
C ILE A 50 -16.01 -11.23 17.09
N LEU A 51 -14.73 -11.09 17.47
CA LEU A 51 -13.78 -12.19 17.67
C LEU A 51 -13.42 -12.32 19.14
N THR A 52 -13.04 -13.52 19.56
CA THR A 52 -12.42 -13.70 20.88
C THR A 52 -10.96 -13.26 20.86
N ALA A 53 -10.35 -13.07 22.04
CA ALA A 53 -8.93 -12.75 22.15
C ALA A 53 -8.06 -13.89 21.57
N GLU A 54 -8.44 -15.13 21.82
CA GLU A 54 -7.73 -16.32 21.32
C GLU A 54 -7.77 -16.40 19.78
N GLU A 55 -8.92 -16.11 19.17
CA GLU A 55 -9.06 -16.08 17.71
C GLU A 55 -8.22 -14.98 17.09
N LYS A 56 -8.22 -13.78 17.69
CA LYS A 56 -7.35 -12.67 17.30
C LYS A 56 -5.89 -13.09 17.33
N ASP A 57 -5.41 -13.63 18.45
CA ASP A 57 -4.01 -14.01 18.64
C ASP A 57 -3.60 -15.12 17.64
N GLN A 58 -4.48 -16.08 17.35
CA GLN A 58 -4.24 -17.11 16.34
C GLN A 58 -4.12 -16.53 14.93
N ILE A 59 -5.01 -15.61 14.56
CA ILE A 59 -4.97 -14.97 13.24
C ILE A 59 -3.74 -14.11 13.09
N GLU A 60 -3.41 -13.28 14.08
CA GLU A 60 -2.21 -12.44 14.05
C GLU A 60 -0.93 -13.29 13.94
N ALA A 61 -0.80 -14.36 14.73
CA ALA A 61 0.34 -15.27 14.64
C ALA A 61 0.43 -15.98 13.28
N GLY A 62 -0.72 -16.38 12.71
CA GLY A 62 -0.79 -16.97 11.37
C GLY A 62 -0.32 -15.99 10.28
N LEU A 63 -0.76 -14.73 10.34
CA LEU A 63 -0.35 -13.66 9.44
C LEU A 63 1.15 -13.34 9.56
N ASP A 64 1.69 -13.26 10.78
CA ASP A 64 3.11 -13.06 11.01
C ASP A 64 3.96 -14.23 10.47
N GLY A 65 3.45 -15.46 10.59
CA GLY A 65 4.09 -16.63 10.00
C GLY A 65 4.10 -16.59 8.45
N ILE A 66 3.02 -16.13 7.81
CA ILE A 66 2.98 -15.94 6.36
C ILE A 66 3.99 -14.87 5.94
N LEU A 67 4.00 -13.73 6.62
CA LEU A 67 4.95 -12.63 6.36
C LEU A 67 6.41 -13.10 6.44
N ALA A 68 6.75 -13.84 7.49
CA ALA A 68 8.09 -14.38 7.68
C ALA A 68 8.48 -15.38 6.58
N ASP A 69 7.57 -16.28 6.21
CA ASP A 69 7.81 -17.30 5.18
C ASP A 69 7.95 -16.68 3.77
N VAL A 70 7.16 -15.65 3.44
CA VAL A 70 7.32 -14.92 2.16
C VAL A 70 8.64 -14.17 2.13
N ARG A 71 8.98 -13.41 3.18
CA ARG A 71 10.24 -12.66 3.26
C ARG A 71 11.49 -13.55 3.18
N SER A 72 11.42 -14.76 3.74
CA SER A 72 12.52 -15.72 3.68
C SER A 72 12.59 -16.54 2.38
N GLY A 73 11.61 -16.41 1.49
CA GLY A 73 11.49 -17.20 0.28
C GLY A 73 11.02 -18.65 0.51
N LYS A 74 10.59 -18.98 1.72
CA LYS A 74 10.03 -20.30 2.04
C LYS A 74 8.63 -20.50 1.48
N LEU A 75 7.86 -19.43 1.37
CA LEU A 75 6.54 -19.39 0.76
C LEU A 75 6.60 -18.46 -0.46
N GLU A 76 6.41 -19.03 -1.64
CA GLU A 76 6.44 -18.29 -2.90
C GLU A 76 5.03 -17.81 -3.28
N ILE A 77 4.90 -16.56 -3.72
CA ILE A 77 3.65 -16.02 -4.26
C ILE A 77 3.54 -16.49 -5.72
N THR A 78 2.51 -17.29 -6.02
CA THR A 78 2.34 -17.92 -7.32
C THR A 78 1.09 -17.44 -8.05
N SER A 79 1.05 -17.61 -9.36
CA SER A 79 -0.10 -17.29 -10.22
C SER A 79 -1.31 -18.24 -10.07
N GLU A 80 -1.25 -19.16 -9.11
CA GLU A 80 -2.39 -20.03 -8.79
C GLU A 80 -3.52 -19.28 -8.08
N TYR A 81 -3.22 -18.11 -7.52
CA TYR A 81 -4.15 -17.23 -6.86
C TYR A 81 -4.54 -16.05 -7.77
N GLU A 82 -5.78 -15.59 -7.67
CA GLU A 82 -6.30 -14.47 -8.46
C GLU A 82 -5.64 -13.15 -8.04
N ASP A 83 -5.49 -12.93 -6.74
CA ASP A 83 -4.95 -11.74 -6.13
C ASP A 83 -4.15 -12.05 -4.85
N ILE A 84 -3.40 -11.07 -4.35
CA ILE A 84 -2.58 -11.21 -3.14
C ILE A 84 -3.44 -11.48 -1.90
N HIS A 85 -4.64 -10.96 -1.85
CA HIS A 85 -5.55 -11.13 -0.73
C HIS A 85 -6.03 -12.58 -0.63
N SER A 86 -6.37 -13.20 -1.77
CA SER A 86 -6.72 -14.63 -1.85
C SER A 86 -5.55 -15.52 -1.46
N PHE A 87 -4.33 -15.13 -1.85
CA PHE A 87 -3.11 -15.83 -1.43
C PHE A 87 -2.94 -15.79 0.10
N VAL A 88 -3.03 -14.61 0.72
CA VAL A 88 -2.87 -14.46 2.17
C VAL A 88 -3.97 -15.21 2.92
N GLU A 89 -5.24 -15.04 2.49
CA GLU A 89 -6.39 -15.68 3.13
C GLU A 89 -6.35 -17.22 3.05
N ALA A 90 -6.01 -17.78 1.88
CA ALA A 90 -5.90 -19.23 1.71
C ALA A 90 -4.78 -19.82 2.56
N ASN A 91 -3.59 -19.22 2.55
CA ASN A 91 -2.48 -19.66 3.38
C ASN A 91 -2.77 -19.52 4.89
N LEU A 92 -3.53 -18.49 5.28
CA LEU A 92 -3.98 -18.35 6.67
C LEU A 92 -4.93 -19.49 7.07
N ILE A 93 -5.93 -19.76 6.24
CA ILE A 93 -6.89 -20.86 6.48
C ILE A 93 -6.18 -22.21 6.57
N ASP A 94 -5.22 -22.47 5.69
CA ASP A 94 -4.43 -23.71 5.71
C ASP A 94 -3.61 -23.86 7.00
N ARG A 95 -3.15 -22.75 7.60
CA ARG A 95 -2.36 -22.76 8.85
C ARG A 95 -3.20 -22.93 10.11
N ILE A 96 -4.33 -22.22 10.19
CA ILE A 96 -5.10 -22.09 11.44
C ILE A 96 -6.56 -22.56 11.33
N GLY A 97 -6.98 -23.07 10.17
CA GLY A 97 -8.31 -23.62 9.96
C GLY A 97 -9.43 -22.58 10.02
N ASP A 98 -10.53 -22.93 10.70
CA ASP A 98 -11.77 -22.12 10.71
C ASP A 98 -11.61 -20.73 11.32
N ALA A 99 -10.65 -20.52 12.21
CA ALA A 99 -10.34 -19.18 12.73
C ALA A 99 -9.90 -18.23 11.62
N GLY A 100 -9.15 -18.73 10.63
CA GLY A 100 -8.70 -17.94 9.47
C GLY A 100 -9.84 -17.41 8.62
N LYS A 101 -10.93 -18.17 8.48
CA LYS A 101 -12.13 -17.73 7.72
C LYS A 101 -12.82 -16.52 8.33
N LYS A 102 -12.64 -16.26 9.62
CA LYS A 102 -13.24 -15.13 10.33
C LYS A 102 -12.56 -13.79 10.03
N LEU A 103 -11.36 -13.81 9.47
CA LEU A 103 -10.60 -12.59 9.10
C LEU A 103 -11.41 -11.66 8.19
N HIS A 104 -12.23 -12.22 7.28
CA HIS A 104 -13.00 -11.41 6.31
C HIS A 104 -14.30 -10.81 6.88
N THR A 105 -14.62 -11.05 8.15
CA THR A 105 -15.87 -10.59 8.77
C THR A 105 -16.00 -9.05 8.70
N GLY A 106 -17.13 -8.58 8.15
CA GLY A 106 -17.43 -7.14 8.02
C GLY A 106 -16.56 -6.39 7.02
N ARG A 107 -15.76 -7.08 6.21
CA ARG A 107 -14.87 -6.51 5.19
C ARG A 107 -15.31 -6.92 3.80
N SER A 108 -15.01 -6.10 2.81
CA SER A 108 -15.12 -6.41 1.39
C SER A 108 -13.74 -6.39 0.75
N ARG A 109 -13.57 -7.07 -0.38
CA ARG A 109 -12.37 -6.90 -1.22
C ARG A 109 -12.18 -5.44 -1.63
N ASN A 110 -13.27 -4.69 -1.82
CA ASN A 110 -13.22 -3.28 -2.29
C ASN A 110 -12.52 -2.36 -1.28
N ASP A 111 -12.91 -2.37 -0.01
CA ASP A 111 -12.26 -1.53 1.01
C ASP A 111 -10.89 -2.05 1.42
N GLN A 112 -10.65 -3.37 1.34
CA GLN A 112 -9.35 -3.99 1.53
C GLN A 112 -8.33 -3.52 0.48
N VAL A 113 -8.64 -3.64 -0.81
CA VAL A 113 -7.76 -3.19 -1.91
C VAL A 113 -7.47 -1.69 -1.81
N ALA A 114 -8.49 -0.87 -1.51
CA ALA A 114 -8.31 0.57 -1.34
C ALA A 114 -7.36 0.89 -0.18
N LEU A 115 -7.47 0.15 0.95
CA LEU A 115 -6.56 0.28 2.08
C LEU A 115 -5.13 -0.06 1.70
N ASP A 116 -4.93 -1.23 1.09
CA ASP A 116 -3.59 -1.75 0.81
C ASP A 116 -2.86 -0.85 -0.19
N MET A 117 -3.57 -0.35 -1.20
CA MET A 117 -3.03 0.64 -2.13
C MET A 117 -2.60 1.92 -1.40
N LYS A 118 -3.43 2.46 -0.50
CA LYS A 118 -3.07 3.66 0.28
C LYS A 118 -1.88 3.40 1.21
N LEU A 119 -1.81 2.25 1.87
CA LEU A 119 -0.67 1.88 2.69
C LEU A 119 0.61 1.74 1.85
N TYR A 120 0.53 1.06 0.71
CA TYR A 120 1.66 0.86 -0.19
C TYR A 120 2.18 2.19 -0.75
N VAL A 121 1.31 3.02 -1.32
CA VAL A 121 1.71 4.33 -1.88
C VAL A 121 2.27 5.24 -0.80
N ARG A 122 1.75 5.20 0.43
CA ARG A 122 2.29 5.95 1.57
C ARG A 122 3.72 5.53 1.90
N ASP A 123 3.98 4.22 1.96
CA ASP A 123 5.33 3.68 2.22
C ASP A 123 6.30 4.06 1.08
N GLU A 124 5.87 3.96 -0.19
CA GLU A 124 6.66 4.35 -1.37
C GLU A 124 6.95 5.86 -1.43
N ILE A 125 6.01 6.71 -0.99
CA ILE A 125 6.25 8.16 -0.87
C ILE A 125 7.32 8.44 0.19
N ASP A 126 7.23 7.80 1.35
CA ASP A 126 8.18 8.00 2.43
C ASP A 126 9.60 7.55 2.01
N GLU A 127 9.73 6.42 1.32
CA GLU A 127 11.01 5.95 0.76
C GLU A 127 11.53 6.88 -0.34
N THR A 128 10.67 7.29 -1.27
CA THR A 128 11.05 8.20 -2.36
C THR A 128 11.53 9.55 -1.83
N ASP A 129 10.87 10.11 -0.80
CA ASP A 129 11.29 11.37 -0.18
C ASP A 129 12.69 11.25 0.44
N GLU A 130 12.99 10.15 1.12
CA GLU A 130 14.32 9.90 1.67
C GLU A 130 15.40 9.71 0.58
N LEU A 131 15.06 9.08 -0.57
CA LEU A 131 15.97 8.96 -1.70
C LEU A 131 16.25 10.33 -2.37
N VAL A 132 15.22 11.15 -2.55
CA VAL A 132 15.35 12.52 -3.08
C VAL A 132 16.17 13.37 -2.13
N LYS A 133 16.01 13.23 -0.81
CA LYS A 133 16.83 13.93 0.19
C LYS A 133 18.32 13.60 0.03
N LYS A 134 18.67 12.32 -0.11
CA LYS A 134 20.06 11.89 -0.36
C LYS A 134 20.60 12.47 -1.68
N LEU A 135 19.78 12.56 -2.72
CA LEU A 135 20.15 13.20 -3.98
C LEU A 135 20.43 14.70 -3.77
N LEU A 136 19.58 15.40 -3.01
CA LEU A 136 19.79 16.82 -2.69
C LEU A 136 21.08 17.03 -1.90
N GLU A 137 21.42 16.16 -0.95
CA GLU A 137 22.69 16.22 -0.22
C GLU A 137 23.91 16.06 -1.16
N ALA A 138 23.82 15.15 -2.14
CA ALA A 138 24.86 14.98 -3.14
C ALA A 138 24.99 16.20 -4.07
N LEU A 139 23.87 16.77 -4.52
CA LEU A 139 23.86 17.99 -5.33
C LEU A 139 24.42 19.19 -4.56
N GLN A 140 24.07 19.33 -3.28
CA GLN A 140 24.60 20.37 -2.41
C GLN A 140 26.13 20.32 -2.33
N LYS A 141 26.70 19.13 -2.13
CA LYS A 141 28.15 18.94 -2.10
C LYS A 141 28.80 19.37 -3.40
N ILE A 142 28.24 18.98 -4.55
CA ILE A 142 28.74 19.41 -5.86
C ILE A 142 28.69 20.95 -5.99
N MET A 143 27.62 21.59 -5.52
CA MET A 143 27.49 23.05 -5.55
C MET A 143 28.54 23.72 -4.68
N GLU A 144 28.77 23.26 -3.44
CA GLU A 144 29.78 23.81 -2.52
C GLU A 144 31.20 23.73 -3.09
N GLU A 145 31.53 22.63 -3.77
CA GLU A 145 32.87 22.43 -4.38
C GLU A 145 33.07 23.23 -5.67
N ASN A 146 32.00 23.75 -6.31
CA ASN A 146 32.05 24.31 -7.66
C ASN A 146 31.50 25.75 -7.78
N VAL A 147 31.50 26.52 -6.70
CA VAL A 147 31.03 27.93 -6.72
C VAL A 147 31.86 28.83 -7.62
N HIS A 148 33.12 28.48 -7.91
CA HIS A 148 34.05 29.21 -8.77
C HIS A 148 34.38 28.46 -10.08
N THR A 149 33.70 27.38 -10.40
CA THR A 149 33.88 26.63 -11.65
C THR A 149 33.02 27.25 -12.73
N TYR A 150 33.62 28.12 -13.56
CA TYR A 150 32.90 28.85 -14.60
C TYR A 150 32.67 28.01 -15.85
N MET A 151 31.47 28.11 -16.42
CA MET A 151 31.07 27.46 -17.66
C MET A 151 30.14 28.37 -18.49
N PRO A 152 30.00 28.12 -19.81
CA PRO A 152 29.02 28.85 -20.61
C PRO A 152 27.60 28.36 -20.31
N GLY A 153 26.67 29.27 -20.06
CA GLY A 153 25.26 29.02 -20.18
C GLY A 153 24.82 29.04 -21.65
N PHE A 154 23.73 28.41 -21.98
CA PHE A 154 23.26 28.29 -23.35
C PHE A 154 21.78 28.74 -23.47
N THR A 155 21.47 29.41 -24.58
CA THR A 155 20.12 29.65 -25.07
C THR A 155 20.10 29.36 -26.57
N HIS A 156 19.04 28.77 -27.07
CA HIS A 156 18.91 28.40 -28.50
C HIS A 156 20.12 27.62 -29.06
N LEU A 157 20.69 26.74 -28.23
CA LEU A 157 21.93 25.99 -28.53
C LEU A 157 23.16 26.87 -28.79
N GLN A 158 23.14 28.17 -28.45
CA GLN A 158 24.23 29.11 -28.56
C GLN A 158 24.78 29.47 -27.18
N LYS A 159 26.11 29.72 -27.11
CA LYS A 159 26.75 30.28 -25.91
C LYS A 159 26.13 31.62 -25.55
N ALA A 160 25.69 31.76 -24.31
CA ALA A 160 25.08 32.98 -23.81
C ALA A 160 25.88 33.52 -22.63
N GLN A 161 25.25 33.63 -21.46
CA GLN A 161 25.90 34.20 -20.28
C GLN A 161 26.81 33.19 -19.58
N PRO A 162 27.93 33.61 -18.95
CA PRO A 162 28.70 32.75 -18.08
C PRO A 162 27.88 32.40 -16.82
N VAL A 163 27.97 31.17 -16.39
CA VAL A 163 27.40 30.65 -15.13
C VAL A 163 28.46 29.86 -14.38
N THR A 164 28.22 29.52 -13.12
CA THR A 164 29.04 28.54 -12.42
C THR A 164 28.40 27.19 -12.50
N LEU A 165 29.17 26.11 -12.34
CA LEU A 165 28.62 24.74 -12.23
C LEU A 165 27.69 24.65 -11.03
N ALA A 166 28.00 25.29 -9.91
CA ALA A 166 27.11 25.40 -8.75
C ALA A 166 25.76 26.00 -9.13
N HIS A 167 25.73 27.09 -9.89
CA HIS A 167 24.48 27.71 -10.34
C HIS A 167 23.69 26.79 -11.26
N HIS A 168 24.35 26.09 -12.18
CA HIS A 168 23.70 25.12 -13.07
C HIS A 168 23.09 23.95 -12.30
N VAL A 169 23.85 23.32 -11.39
CA VAL A 169 23.39 22.22 -10.54
C VAL A 169 22.29 22.70 -9.60
N GLY A 170 22.37 23.92 -9.08
CA GLY A 170 21.35 24.51 -8.23
C GLY A 170 19.96 24.58 -8.86
N ALA A 171 19.87 24.67 -10.19
CA ALA A 171 18.58 24.60 -10.87
C ALA A 171 17.88 23.22 -10.65
N TYR A 172 18.63 22.13 -10.70
CA TYR A 172 18.10 20.79 -10.43
C TYR A 172 17.79 20.61 -8.94
N PHE A 173 18.64 21.14 -8.06
CA PHE A 173 18.35 21.15 -6.62
C PHE A 173 16.98 21.77 -6.32
N GLU A 174 16.69 22.94 -6.87
CA GLU A 174 15.40 23.60 -6.72
C GLU A 174 14.22 22.82 -7.31
N MET A 175 14.44 22.07 -8.40
CA MET A 175 13.41 21.18 -8.96
C MET A 175 13.04 20.07 -7.99
N PHE A 176 14.03 19.38 -7.41
CA PHE A 176 13.81 18.30 -6.46
C PHE A 176 13.25 18.76 -5.11
N VAL A 177 13.58 19.98 -4.65
CA VAL A 177 12.92 20.60 -3.48
C VAL A 177 11.41 20.74 -3.72
N ARG A 178 11.01 21.20 -4.92
CA ARG A 178 9.60 21.26 -5.29
C ARG A 178 8.94 19.88 -5.41
N ASP A 179 9.66 18.86 -5.86
CA ASP A 179 9.15 17.50 -5.94
C ASP A 179 8.87 16.91 -4.54
N ARG A 180 9.77 17.15 -3.57
CA ARG A 180 9.51 16.77 -2.17
C ARG A 180 8.24 17.44 -1.60
N SER A 181 8.04 18.71 -1.93
CA SER A 181 6.80 19.42 -1.53
C SER A 181 5.55 18.77 -2.12
N ARG A 182 5.60 18.32 -3.39
CA ARG A 182 4.49 17.58 -4.01
C ARG A 182 4.24 16.22 -3.34
N LEU A 183 5.29 15.47 -3.02
CA LEU A 183 5.19 14.19 -2.30
C LEU A 183 4.53 14.38 -0.93
N ALA A 184 4.97 15.38 -0.16
CA ALA A 184 4.39 15.71 1.15
C ALA A 184 2.90 16.07 1.04
N ASP A 185 2.50 16.78 -0.01
CA ASP A 185 1.14 17.20 -0.26
C ASP A 185 0.23 16.01 -0.65
N ILE A 186 0.72 15.12 -1.51
CA ILE A 186 0.03 13.86 -1.86
C ILE A 186 -0.16 13.02 -0.60
N ARG A 187 0.92 12.79 0.16
CA ARG A 187 0.89 12.00 1.39
C ARG A 187 -0.16 12.50 2.40
N LYS A 188 -0.28 13.82 2.53
CA LYS A 188 -1.28 14.43 3.41
C LYS A 188 -2.71 14.16 2.93
N ARG A 189 -2.98 14.31 1.63
CA ARG A 189 -4.34 14.10 1.09
C ARG A 189 -4.79 12.65 1.17
N MET A 190 -3.89 11.71 0.88
CA MET A 190 -4.23 10.29 0.87
C MET A 190 -4.33 9.65 2.26
N ASN A 191 -3.93 10.34 3.33
CA ASN A 191 -3.81 9.77 4.67
C ASN A 191 -5.15 9.60 5.40
N THR A 192 -6.14 9.00 4.71
CA THR A 192 -7.44 8.65 5.27
C THR A 192 -7.75 7.17 5.06
N CYS A 193 -8.25 6.49 6.12
CA CYS A 193 -8.47 5.05 6.14
C CYS A 193 -9.79 4.66 5.47
N PRO A 194 -9.77 3.86 4.39
CA PRO A 194 -10.98 3.41 3.73
C PRO A 194 -11.63 2.20 4.42
N LEU A 195 -10.88 1.44 5.24
CA LEU A 195 -11.34 0.18 5.81
C LEU A 195 -12.60 0.37 6.67
N GLY A 196 -13.55 -0.55 6.51
CA GLY A 196 -14.89 -0.48 7.09
C GLY A 196 -15.93 0.18 6.19
N ALA A 197 -15.54 0.65 5.00
CA ALA A 197 -16.50 1.10 3.97
C ALA A 197 -17.27 -0.08 3.35
N GLY A 198 -16.78 -1.30 3.52
CA GLY A 198 -17.37 -2.49 2.92
C GLY A 198 -17.29 -2.47 1.40
N ALA A 199 -18.28 -3.06 0.73
CA ALA A 199 -18.32 -3.06 -0.74
C ALA A 199 -18.50 -1.66 -1.33
N LEU A 200 -19.36 -0.84 -0.71
CA LEU A 200 -19.64 0.55 -1.11
C LEU A 200 -20.48 1.35 -0.07
N ALA A 201 -21.23 0.68 0.81
CA ALA A 201 -22.22 1.32 1.68
C ALA A 201 -22.04 0.96 3.16
N GLY A 202 -20.84 0.54 3.57
CA GLY A 202 -20.56 0.09 4.92
C GLY A 202 -21.06 -1.33 5.19
N THR A 203 -21.26 -1.64 6.47
CA THR A 203 -21.69 -2.94 6.95
C THR A 203 -22.62 -2.79 8.16
N THR A 204 -23.41 -3.82 8.45
CA THR A 204 -24.25 -3.87 9.66
C THR A 204 -23.49 -4.32 10.91
N TYR A 205 -22.24 -4.75 10.77
CA TYR A 205 -21.38 -5.03 11.93
C TYR A 205 -20.96 -3.72 12.62
N PRO A 206 -20.86 -3.72 13.96
CA PRO A 206 -20.46 -2.52 14.72
C PRO A 206 -18.93 -2.31 14.65
N LEU A 207 -18.42 -1.98 13.47
CA LEU A 207 -16.98 -1.76 13.27
C LEU A 207 -16.53 -0.42 13.86
N ASP A 208 -15.38 -0.40 14.52
CA ASP A 208 -14.72 0.82 15.01
C ASP A 208 -13.68 1.30 13.97
N ARG A 209 -14.14 2.10 13.02
CA ARG A 209 -13.30 2.63 11.93
C ARG A 209 -12.24 3.61 12.43
N GLU A 210 -12.52 4.36 13.49
CA GLU A 210 -11.55 5.27 14.11
C GLU A 210 -10.38 4.49 14.70
N TYR A 211 -10.68 3.41 15.42
CA TYR A 211 -9.61 2.56 15.98
C TYR A 211 -8.76 1.89 14.91
N THR A 212 -9.37 1.41 13.83
CA THR A 212 -8.62 0.85 12.70
C THR A 212 -7.71 1.90 12.05
N ALA A 213 -8.21 3.12 11.83
CA ALA A 213 -7.44 4.23 11.29
C ALA A 213 -6.24 4.57 12.21
N GLN A 214 -6.47 4.62 13.52
CA GLN A 214 -5.43 4.88 14.51
C GLN A 214 -4.33 3.80 14.50
N LEU A 215 -4.69 2.51 14.45
CA LEU A 215 -3.73 1.40 14.39
C LEU A 215 -2.84 1.44 13.16
N LEU A 216 -3.37 1.95 12.05
CA LEU A 216 -2.66 2.05 10.77
C LEU A 216 -1.98 3.40 10.54
N GLY A 217 -2.07 4.34 11.51
CA GLY A 217 -1.43 5.66 11.44
C GLY A 217 -2.06 6.59 10.40
N PHE A 218 -3.34 6.45 10.12
CA PHE A 218 -4.12 7.40 9.33
C PHE A 218 -4.66 8.54 10.20
N ASP A 219 -4.95 9.68 9.58
CA ASP A 219 -5.53 10.86 10.28
C ASP A 219 -6.98 10.62 10.74
N GLY A 220 -7.64 9.63 10.17
CA GLY A 220 -9.01 9.22 10.49
C GLY A 220 -9.61 8.38 9.36
N PRO A 221 -10.86 7.89 9.52
CA PRO A 221 -11.56 7.19 8.47
C PRO A 221 -12.06 8.13 7.36
N THR A 222 -12.22 7.61 6.16
CA THR A 222 -12.87 8.31 5.05
C THR A 222 -14.32 8.66 5.40
N ARG A 223 -14.83 9.79 4.89
CA ARG A 223 -16.14 10.34 5.23
C ARG A 223 -17.30 9.70 4.48
N ASN A 224 -17.08 9.30 3.24
CA ASN A 224 -18.11 8.70 2.38
C ASN A 224 -17.65 7.32 1.92
N SER A 225 -18.47 6.29 2.13
CA SER A 225 -18.09 4.90 1.87
C SER A 225 -17.99 4.57 0.38
N MET A 226 -18.75 5.23 -0.48
CA MET A 226 -18.67 5.01 -1.93
C MET A 226 -17.41 5.63 -2.51
N ASP A 227 -17.09 6.86 -2.11
CA ASP A 227 -15.85 7.54 -2.44
C ASP A 227 -14.64 6.77 -1.92
N SER A 228 -14.73 6.25 -0.70
CA SER A 228 -13.71 5.48 0.02
C SER A 228 -13.15 4.29 -0.79
N VAL A 229 -14.01 3.56 -1.48
CA VAL A 229 -13.63 2.36 -2.25
C VAL A 229 -13.24 2.67 -3.69
N SER A 230 -13.53 3.88 -4.18
CA SER A 230 -13.24 4.31 -5.55
C SER A 230 -12.03 5.26 -5.64
N ASP A 231 -11.75 6.01 -4.57
CA ASP A 231 -10.68 6.99 -4.52
C ASP A 231 -9.28 6.35 -4.76
N ARG A 232 -8.53 6.95 -5.67
CA ARG A 232 -7.14 6.61 -6.02
C ARG A 232 -6.26 7.87 -6.13
N ASP A 233 -6.73 9.02 -5.61
CA ASP A 233 -6.01 10.30 -5.64
C ASP A 233 -4.94 10.41 -4.53
#